data_f2efb367dca396360bc64fc5b67f6946
#
_entry.id   f2efb367dca396360bc64fc5b67f6946
#
_cell.length_a   1.000
_cell.length_b   1.000
_cell.length_c   1.000
_cell.angle_alpha   90.00
_cell.angle_beta   90.00
_cell.angle_gamma   90.00
#
_symmetry.space_group_name_H-M   'P 1'
#
loop_
_entity.id
_entity.type
_entity.pdbx_description
1 polymer ?
#
loop_
_entity_poly.entity_id
_entity_poly.type
_entity_poly.pdbx_seq_one_letter_code
_entity_poly.pdbx_strand_id
1 'polypeptide(L)'
;GFAKDRMAAYGVPTARYGRFTDVAAAKAFLDTLTAPFVLKADGLAAGKGVVIAETREEAEAELADMLSGKFGGASAELVIEEFMEGEEASIFVITDGINYLTLPAAQDHKRIGDGDTGPNTGGMGAYAPAPVMTPELMKRVEEEVTVPMLRGMAGDGMPYRGVLYIGVMVTPDGPKVVEFNCRFGDPECQVLMMQMEADIVPLLLAASTGGMRANEFAQLLPMDANPKPAVTVVVAAPGYPGTPEKGSVIRNLHHAGHGDGVMIFHAGTALDADGNFIANGGRVLNVTATGENLREAVDRAYAAIGEIDWPEGVYRRDIGWRALN
;
A
#
# COMPACT_ATOMS: atom_id res chain seq x y z
N GLY A 1 9.62 8.97 11.67
CA GLY A 1 10.93 9.25 12.29
C GLY A 1 11.76 8.00 12.48
N PHE A 2 11.33 7.07 13.33
CA PHE A 2 12.09 5.82 13.61
C PHE A 2 12.56 5.09 12.35
N ALA A 3 11.66 4.87 11.39
CA ALA A 3 12.02 4.17 10.14
C ALA A 3 13.09 4.94 9.35
N LYS A 4 13.00 6.27 9.28
CA LYS A 4 13.99 7.12 8.61
C LYS A 4 15.38 7.01 9.26
N ASP A 5 15.43 7.05 10.59
CA ASP A 5 16.70 6.93 11.33
C ASP A 5 17.33 5.55 11.10
N ARG A 6 16.52 4.48 11.06
CA ARG A 6 17.03 3.13 10.77
C ARG A 6 17.52 3.02 9.32
N MET A 7 16.77 3.57 8.35
CA MET A 7 17.23 3.61 6.96
C MET A 7 18.58 4.34 6.82
N ALA A 8 18.71 5.50 7.44
CA ALA A 8 19.97 6.24 7.43
C ALA A 8 21.12 5.47 8.08
N ALA A 9 20.87 4.81 9.23
CA ALA A 9 21.87 4.02 9.94
C ALA A 9 22.34 2.79 9.16
N TYR A 10 21.43 2.17 8.37
CA TYR A 10 21.73 0.94 7.63
C TYR A 10 22.07 1.18 6.15
N GLY A 11 22.12 2.44 5.72
CA GLY A 11 22.44 2.81 4.33
C GLY A 11 21.32 2.48 3.32
N VAL A 12 20.06 2.40 3.78
CA VAL A 12 18.90 2.12 2.92
C VAL A 12 18.51 3.38 2.16
N PRO A 13 18.38 3.31 0.80
CA PRO A 13 18.03 4.47 -0.02
C PRO A 13 16.62 5.00 0.32
N THR A 14 16.50 6.27 0.60
CA THR A 14 15.25 6.97 0.85
C THR A 14 15.39 8.45 0.56
N ALA A 15 14.29 9.20 0.54
CA ALA A 15 14.30 10.65 0.43
C ALA A 15 15.18 11.30 1.51
N ARG A 16 15.90 12.36 1.15
CA ARG A 16 16.57 13.23 2.13
C ARG A 16 15.53 13.78 3.09
N TYR A 17 15.80 13.72 4.39
CA TYR A 17 14.83 14.07 5.41
C TYR A 17 15.45 14.80 6.61
N GLY A 18 14.57 15.42 7.40
CA GLY A 18 14.88 15.94 8.72
C GLY A 18 13.70 15.73 9.66
N ARG A 19 13.97 15.68 10.97
CA ARG A 19 12.97 15.52 12.04
C ARG A 19 12.95 16.77 12.89
N PHE A 20 11.76 17.30 13.20
CA PHE A 20 11.60 18.60 13.82
C PHE A 20 10.47 18.60 14.85
N THR A 21 10.75 19.23 15.98
CA THR A 21 9.79 19.62 17.01
C THR A 21 9.70 21.15 17.15
N ASP A 22 10.53 21.87 16.39
CA ASP A 22 10.65 23.33 16.41
C ASP A 22 10.44 23.93 15.02
N VAL A 23 9.59 24.95 14.94
CA VAL A 23 9.21 25.61 13.69
C VAL A 23 10.38 26.27 12.99
N ALA A 24 11.29 26.90 13.73
CA ALA A 24 12.40 27.66 13.14
C ALA A 24 13.43 26.70 12.50
N ALA A 25 13.74 25.59 13.17
CA ALA A 25 14.62 24.56 12.64
C ALA A 25 14.01 23.87 11.40
N ALA A 26 12.70 23.60 11.43
CA ALA A 26 11.98 23.04 10.30
C ALA A 26 12.01 23.97 9.08
N LYS A 27 11.78 25.27 9.25
CA LYS A 27 11.90 26.28 8.19
C LYS A 27 13.29 26.36 7.59
N ALA A 28 14.33 26.32 8.44
CA ALA A 28 15.71 26.32 7.97
C ALA A 28 16.05 25.07 7.14
N PHE A 29 15.46 23.92 7.46
CA PHE A 29 15.63 22.71 6.64
C PHE A 29 14.92 22.82 5.28
N LEU A 30 13.72 23.41 5.24
CA LEU A 30 13.03 23.66 3.98
C LEU A 30 13.88 24.51 3.01
N ASP A 31 14.76 25.41 3.51
CA ASP A 31 15.67 26.21 2.66
C ASP A 31 16.71 25.35 1.93
N THR A 32 16.91 24.12 2.38
CA THR A 32 17.84 23.16 1.78
C THR A 32 17.17 22.25 0.74
N LEU A 33 15.85 22.30 0.61
CA LEU A 33 15.06 21.50 -0.31
C LEU A 33 14.51 22.35 -1.46
N THR A 34 14.01 21.67 -2.49
CA THR A 34 13.28 22.27 -3.61
C THR A 34 11.82 21.81 -3.56
N ALA A 35 10.88 22.69 -3.86
CA ALA A 35 9.46 22.33 -3.95
C ALA A 35 9.22 21.28 -5.06
N PRO A 36 8.24 20.38 -4.91
CA PRO A 36 7.33 20.27 -3.76
C PRO A 36 8.00 19.76 -2.49
N PHE A 37 7.39 20.00 -1.33
CA PHE A 37 7.88 19.54 -0.03
C PHE A 37 6.96 18.48 0.54
N VAL A 38 7.50 17.43 1.17
CA VAL A 38 6.70 16.39 1.81
C VAL A 38 6.79 16.54 3.33
N LEU A 39 5.66 16.80 3.98
CA LEU A 39 5.53 16.94 5.42
C LEU A 39 4.74 15.75 5.98
N LYS A 40 5.30 15.07 6.99
CA LYS A 40 4.69 13.87 7.59
C LYS A 40 4.63 14.03 9.11
N ALA A 41 3.44 13.89 9.70
CA ALA A 41 3.31 13.76 11.15
C ALA A 41 3.91 12.41 11.60
N ASP A 42 4.74 12.40 12.65
CA ASP A 42 5.47 11.17 13.07
C ASP A 42 4.64 10.24 13.97
N GLY A 43 3.35 10.37 14.01
CA GLY A 43 2.45 9.51 14.76
C GLY A 43 1.36 8.88 13.89
N LEU A 44 0.50 8.07 14.55
CA LEU A 44 -0.65 7.45 13.88
C LEU A 44 -1.66 8.51 13.46
N ALA A 45 -1.70 8.82 12.17
CA ALA A 45 -2.62 9.78 11.56
C ALA A 45 -3.56 9.15 10.52
N ALA A 46 -3.70 7.81 10.51
CA ALA A 46 -4.60 7.04 9.65
C ALA A 46 -4.49 7.41 8.15
N GLY A 47 -3.26 7.59 7.65
CA GLY A 47 -2.98 7.98 6.26
C GLY A 47 -3.25 9.45 5.92
N LYS A 48 -3.68 10.26 6.90
CA LYS A 48 -3.99 11.69 6.72
C LYS A 48 -2.85 12.63 7.14
N GLY A 49 -1.80 12.09 7.75
CA GLY A 49 -0.66 12.85 8.29
C GLY A 49 0.42 13.19 7.28
N VAL A 50 0.17 13.02 5.97
CA VAL A 50 1.12 13.35 4.91
C VAL A 50 0.53 14.47 4.06
N VAL A 51 1.31 15.55 3.89
CA VAL A 51 0.96 16.68 3.03
C VAL A 51 2.10 16.91 2.04
N ILE A 52 1.75 17.07 0.78
CA ILE A 52 2.67 17.54 -0.27
C ILE A 52 2.34 18.99 -0.52
N ALA A 53 3.27 19.89 -0.19
CA ALA A 53 3.14 21.31 -0.37
C ALA A 53 3.86 21.76 -1.64
N GLU A 54 3.13 22.35 -2.56
CA GLU A 54 3.63 22.79 -3.87
C GLU A 54 4.47 24.07 -3.77
N THR A 55 4.25 24.87 -2.73
CA THR A 55 4.98 26.12 -2.51
C THR A 55 5.61 26.16 -1.11
N ARG A 56 6.57 27.07 -0.96
CA ARG A 56 7.21 27.32 0.33
C ARG A 56 6.21 27.85 1.36
N GLU A 57 5.34 28.74 0.94
CA GLU A 57 4.32 29.35 1.78
C GLU A 57 3.33 28.32 2.32
N GLU A 58 2.88 27.39 1.45
CA GLU A 58 2.04 26.25 1.85
C GLU A 58 2.77 25.36 2.85
N ALA A 59 4.03 25.02 2.59
CA ALA A 59 4.82 24.19 3.49
C ALA A 59 5.00 24.84 4.86
N GLU A 60 5.22 26.15 4.94
CA GLU A 60 5.35 26.88 6.21
C GLU A 60 4.04 26.97 6.99
N ALA A 61 2.93 27.17 6.29
CA ALA A 61 1.61 27.17 6.93
C ALA A 61 1.27 25.79 7.50
N GLU A 62 1.48 24.75 6.70
CA GLU A 62 1.17 23.37 7.08
C GLU A 62 2.05 22.86 8.22
N LEU A 63 3.35 23.18 8.20
CA LEU A 63 4.26 22.81 9.28
C LEU A 63 3.86 23.48 10.61
N ALA A 64 3.40 24.74 10.57
CA ALA A 64 2.93 25.43 11.77
C ALA A 64 1.64 24.78 12.33
N ASP A 65 0.69 24.45 11.46
CA ASP A 65 -0.54 23.76 11.83
C ASP A 65 -0.26 22.37 12.41
N MET A 66 0.61 21.59 11.74
CA MET A 66 1.01 20.27 12.20
C MET A 66 1.62 20.33 13.59
N LEU A 67 2.65 21.15 13.82
CA LEU A 67 3.34 21.28 15.11
C LEU A 67 2.46 21.92 16.19
N SER A 68 1.37 22.65 15.82
CA SER A 68 0.38 23.15 16.77
C SER A 68 -0.61 22.09 17.25
N GLY A 69 -0.55 20.85 16.71
CA GLY A 69 -1.37 19.73 17.14
C GLY A 69 -2.52 19.36 16.21
N LYS A 70 -2.48 19.72 14.94
CA LYS A 70 -3.50 19.36 13.92
C LYS A 70 -3.90 17.89 13.94
N PHE A 71 -2.94 16.98 14.25
CA PHE A 71 -3.16 15.54 14.37
C PHE A 71 -3.03 15.03 15.82
N GLY A 72 -3.29 15.90 16.82
CA GLY A 72 -3.15 15.56 18.23
C GLY A 72 -1.73 15.13 18.60
N GLY A 73 -1.57 14.06 19.38
CA GLY A 73 -0.26 13.57 19.79
C GLY A 73 0.66 13.11 18.65
N ALA A 74 0.09 12.80 17.47
CA ALA A 74 0.86 12.45 16.28
C ALA A 74 1.66 13.63 15.69
N SER A 75 1.28 14.86 16.05
CA SER A 75 1.96 16.10 15.64
C SER A 75 3.10 16.53 16.57
N ALA A 76 3.44 15.75 17.59
CA ALA A 76 4.53 16.10 18.51
C ALA A 76 5.90 16.19 17.81
N GLU A 77 6.04 15.52 16.70
CA GLU A 77 7.21 15.54 15.83
C GLU A 77 6.80 15.51 14.36
N LEU A 78 7.52 16.23 13.52
CA LEU A 78 7.31 16.32 12.08
C LEU A 78 8.53 15.78 11.35
N VAL A 79 8.30 14.98 10.33
CA VAL A 79 9.32 14.59 9.35
C VAL A 79 9.10 15.40 8.07
N ILE A 80 10.14 16.09 7.62
CA ILE A 80 10.15 16.80 6.33
C ILE A 80 11.06 16.02 5.38
N GLU A 81 10.58 15.78 4.17
CA GLU A 81 11.31 15.03 3.14
C GLU A 81 11.37 15.82 1.82
N GLU A 82 12.42 15.58 1.05
CA GLU A 82 12.41 15.95 -0.37
C GLU A 82 11.31 15.19 -1.09
N PHE A 83 10.74 15.80 -2.11
CA PHE A 83 9.81 15.13 -3.01
C PHE A 83 10.59 14.22 -3.98
N MET A 84 10.13 12.97 -4.12
CA MET A 84 10.70 12.01 -5.07
C MET A 84 9.79 11.89 -6.28
N GLU A 85 10.38 12.01 -7.48
CA GLU A 85 9.67 11.77 -8.73
C GLU A 85 9.89 10.35 -9.22
N GLY A 86 8.82 9.69 -9.70
CA GLY A 86 8.88 8.33 -10.20
C GLY A 86 7.55 7.62 -10.13
N GLU A 87 7.59 6.31 -10.36
CA GLU A 87 6.43 5.44 -10.15
C GLU A 87 6.55 4.71 -8.81
N GLU A 88 5.44 4.69 -8.07
CA GLU A 88 5.38 4.02 -6.79
C GLU A 88 5.00 2.55 -6.97
N ALA A 89 5.64 1.66 -6.21
CA ALA A 89 5.32 0.24 -6.16
C ALA A 89 5.39 -0.28 -4.72
N SER A 90 4.66 -1.35 -4.47
CA SER A 90 4.54 -2.01 -3.16
C SER A 90 5.23 -3.37 -3.20
N ILE A 91 6.21 -3.57 -2.33
CA ILE A 91 6.93 -4.84 -2.16
C ILE A 91 6.54 -5.44 -0.83
N PHE A 92 6.35 -6.74 -0.79
CA PHE A 92 5.97 -7.46 0.42
C PHE A 92 7.01 -8.53 0.74
N VAL A 93 7.48 -8.50 1.96
CA VAL A 93 8.46 -9.47 2.48
C VAL A 93 7.88 -10.14 3.71
N ILE A 94 7.83 -11.47 3.71
CA ILE A 94 7.49 -12.26 4.89
C ILE A 94 8.78 -12.77 5.49
N THR A 95 9.02 -12.52 6.79
CA THR A 95 10.29 -12.83 7.43
C THR A 95 10.12 -13.34 8.86
N ASP A 96 11.05 -14.21 9.27
CA ASP A 96 11.20 -14.68 10.66
C ASP A 96 12.27 -13.88 11.43
N GLY A 97 12.81 -12.84 10.82
CA GLY A 97 13.87 -11.99 11.38
C GLY A 97 15.28 -12.39 10.92
N ILE A 98 15.43 -13.51 10.23
CA ILE A 98 16.68 -14.02 9.64
C ILE A 98 16.48 -14.37 8.17
N ASN A 99 15.51 -15.24 7.92
CA ASN A 99 15.11 -15.67 6.59
C ASN A 99 13.91 -14.85 6.13
N TYR A 100 13.73 -14.75 4.83
CA TYR A 100 12.60 -14.02 4.25
C TYR A 100 12.18 -14.62 2.91
N LEU A 101 10.93 -14.33 2.54
CA LEU A 101 10.37 -14.59 1.22
C LEU A 101 9.79 -13.29 0.69
N THR A 102 10.21 -12.87 -0.50
CA THR A 102 9.65 -11.71 -1.19
C THR A 102 8.50 -12.18 -2.09
N LEU A 103 7.34 -11.54 -1.95
CA LEU A 103 6.17 -11.78 -2.78
C LEU A 103 6.23 -10.95 -4.07
N PRO A 104 5.38 -11.23 -5.08
CA PRO A 104 5.27 -10.39 -6.26
C PRO A 104 4.99 -8.93 -5.89
N ALA A 105 5.61 -8.01 -6.63
CA ALA A 105 5.35 -6.59 -6.43
C ALA A 105 3.94 -6.22 -6.91
N ALA A 106 3.27 -5.34 -6.17
CA ALA A 106 1.99 -4.79 -6.55
C ALA A 106 2.07 -3.28 -6.79
N GLN A 107 1.10 -2.74 -7.49
CA GLN A 107 0.95 -1.30 -7.65
C GLN A 107 -0.49 -0.89 -7.33
N ASP A 108 -0.66 0.11 -6.48
CA ASP A 108 -1.96 0.61 -6.05
C ASP A 108 -2.35 1.91 -6.77
N HIS A 109 -3.64 2.26 -6.65
CA HIS A 109 -4.22 3.52 -7.12
C HIS A 109 -4.74 4.31 -5.93
N LYS A 110 -3.97 5.29 -5.46
CA LYS A 110 -4.25 6.02 -4.22
C LYS A 110 -5.31 7.11 -4.34
N ARG A 111 -5.49 7.70 -5.53
CA ARG A 111 -6.48 8.77 -5.75
C ARG A 111 -7.87 8.22 -5.93
N ILE A 112 -8.88 8.97 -5.47
CA ILE A 112 -10.30 8.55 -5.51
C ILE A 112 -10.86 8.49 -6.93
N GLY A 113 -10.43 9.36 -7.83
CA GLY A 113 -10.99 9.51 -9.17
C GLY A 113 -10.11 8.95 -10.27
N ASP A 114 -10.75 8.67 -11.41
CA ASP A 114 -10.08 8.25 -12.64
C ASP A 114 -9.00 9.26 -13.06
N GLY A 115 -7.93 8.77 -13.71
CA GLY A 115 -6.80 9.60 -14.11
C GLY A 115 -5.99 10.14 -12.92
N ASP A 116 -6.03 9.47 -11.78
CA ASP A 116 -5.36 9.87 -10.54
C ASP A 116 -5.76 11.27 -10.07
N THR A 117 -7.05 11.57 -10.08
CA THR A 117 -7.62 12.85 -9.67
C THR A 117 -8.25 12.79 -8.28
N GLY A 118 -8.46 13.96 -7.66
CA GLY A 118 -9.08 14.08 -6.35
C GLY A 118 -8.15 13.74 -5.18
N PRO A 119 -8.69 13.63 -3.96
CA PRO A 119 -7.90 13.36 -2.77
C PRO A 119 -7.31 11.95 -2.71
N ASN A 120 -6.24 11.80 -1.93
CA ASN A 120 -5.68 10.50 -1.57
C ASN A 120 -6.67 9.69 -0.71
N THR A 121 -6.61 8.37 -0.87
CA THR A 121 -7.43 7.40 -0.14
C THR A 121 -6.53 6.33 0.47
N GLY A 122 -7.12 5.29 1.06
CA GLY A 122 -6.41 4.07 1.46
C GLY A 122 -6.08 3.12 0.29
N GLY A 123 -6.37 3.52 -0.96
CA GLY A 123 -6.26 2.71 -2.18
C GLY A 123 -7.63 2.39 -2.77
N MET A 124 -7.80 2.67 -4.07
CA MET A 124 -9.03 2.41 -4.84
C MET A 124 -8.93 1.16 -5.71
N GLY A 125 -7.81 0.51 -5.67
CA GLY A 125 -7.54 -0.73 -6.39
C GLY A 125 -6.04 -0.98 -6.48
N ALA A 126 -5.68 -2.20 -6.83
CA ALA A 126 -4.30 -2.61 -7.04
C ALA A 126 -4.21 -3.73 -8.07
N TYR A 127 -3.03 -3.96 -8.59
CA TYR A 127 -2.74 -5.08 -9.46
C TYR A 127 -1.34 -5.64 -9.18
N ALA A 128 -1.15 -6.90 -9.50
CA ALA A 128 0.12 -7.62 -9.40
C ALA A 128 0.22 -8.66 -10.55
N PRO A 129 1.45 -8.92 -11.08
CA PRO A 129 2.69 -8.21 -10.76
C PRO A 129 2.68 -6.78 -11.31
N ALA A 130 3.45 -5.88 -10.68
CA ALA A 130 3.66 -4.51 -11.12
C ALA A 130 4.75 -4.46 -12.21
N PRO A 131 4.46 -4.11 -13.47
CA PRO A 131 5.46 -4.13 -14.55
C PRO A 131 6.63 -3.17 -14.35
N VAL A 132 6.42 -2.08 -13.61
CA VAL A 132 7.49 -1.13 -13.26
C VAL A 132 8.61 -1.80 -12.46
N MET A 133 8.31 -2.88 -11.74
CA MET A 133 9.29 -3.63 -10.96
C MET A 133 9.92 -4.74 -11.79
N THR A 134 10.92 -4.39 -12.58
CA THR A 134 11.71 -5.37 -13.36
C THR A 134 12.50 -6.31 -12.43
N PRO A 135 12.94 -7.48 -12.92
CA PRO A 135 13.79 -8.37 -12.13
C PRO A 135 15.04 -7.69 -11.57
N GLU A 136 15.65 -6.76 -12.32
CA GLU A 136 16.81 -5.99 -11.89
C GLU A 136 16.46 -5.04 -10.75
N LEU A 137 15.31 -4.37 -10.82
CA LEU A 137 14.83 -3.49 -9.74
C LEU A 137 14.45 -4.29 -8.50
N MET A 138 13.79 -5.44 -8.66
CA MET A 138 13.49 -6.34 -7.53
C MET A 138 14.77 -6.80 -6.82
N LYS A 139 15.81 -7.15 -7.58
CA LYS A 139 17.12 -7.50 -7.03
C LYS A 139 17.75 -6.31 -6.29
N ARG A 140 17.68 -5.10 -6.84
CA ARG A 140 18.16 -3.89 -6.14
C ARG A 140 17.41 -3.62 -4.85
N VAL A 141 16.07 -3.75 -4.83
CA VAL A 141 15.28 -3.64 -3.59
C VAL A 141 15.71 -4.67 -2.57
N GLU A 142 15.98 -5.90 -2.99
CA GLU A 142 16.50 -6.94 -2.09
C GLU A 142 17.86 -6.56 -1.50
N GLU A 143 18.82 -6.18 -2.33
CA GLU A 143 20.20 -5.89 -1.93
C GLU A 143 20.37 -4.56 -1.21
N GLU A 144 19.64 -3.52 -1.62
CA GLU A 144 19.79 -2.15 -1.12
C GLU A 144 18.79 -1.79 0.01
N VAL A 145 17.67 -2.53 0.12
CA VAL A 145 16.60 -2.21 1.09
C VAL A 145 16.33 -3.38 2.03
N THR A 146 15.84 -4.51 1.50
CA THR A 146 15.35 -5.63 2.32
C THR A 146 16.43 -6.20 3.22
N VAL A 147 17.55 -6.62 2.63
CA VAL A 147 18.65 -7.25 3.37
C VAL A 147 19.30 -6.29 4.36
N PRO A 148 19.66 -5.04 4.01
CA PRO A 148 20.20 -4.10 4.98
C PRO A 148 19.24 -3.80 6.13
N MET A 149 17.94 -3.64 5.84
CA MET A 149 16.93 -3.35 6.87
C MET A 149 16.78 -4.51 7.86
N LEU A 150 16.59 -5.74 7.37
CA LEU A 150 16.43 -6.91 8.22
C LEU A 150 17.69 -7.21 9.06
N ARG A 151 18.89 -7.12 8.44
CA ARG A 151 20.16 -7.31 9.14
C ARG A 151 20.43 -6.21 10.19
N GLY A 152 20.17 -4.96 9.83
CA GLY A 152 20.34 -3.83 10.74
C GLY A 152 19.44 -3.95 11.94
N MET A 153 18.16 -4.23 11.76
CA MET A 153 17.20 -4.45 12.85
C MET A 153 17.63 -5.62 13.76
N ALA A 154 18.06 -6.74 13.18
CA ALA A 154 18.55 -7.87 13.96
C ALA A 154 19.84 -7.54 14.73
N GLY A 155 20.76 -6.79 14.09
CA GLY A 155 22.00 -6.30 14.72
C GLY A 155 21.77 -5.38 15.91
N ASP A 156 20.73 -4.56 15.84
CA ASP A 156 20.30 -3.69 16.96
C ASP A 156 19.50 -4.44 18.05
N GLY A 157 19.38 -5.77 17.96
CA GLY A 157 18.62 -6.59 18.91
C GLY A 157 17.11 -6.50 18.74
N MET A 158 16.62 -6.00 17.62
CA MET A 158 15.21 -5.82 17.28
C MET A 158 14.85 -6.61 16.00
N PRO A 159 15.04 -7.95 15.93
CA PRO A 159 14.74 -8.70 14.72
C PRO A 159 13.27 -8.56 14.36
N TYR A 160 12.99 -8.12 13.13
CA TYR A 160 11.63 -7.95 12.64
C TYR A 160 11.06 -9.29 12.19
N ARG A 161 9.86 -9.65 12.66
CA ARG A 161 9.13 -10.87 12.27
C ARG A 161 7.74 -10.53 11.79
N GLY A 162 7.32 -11.15 10.70
CA GLY A 162 6.01 -10.95 10.11
C GLY A 162 6.08 -10.41 8.69
N VAL A 163 5.04 -9.66 8.30
CA VAL A 163 4.93 -9.06 6.97
C VAL A 163 5.48 -7.65 7.00
N LEU A 164 6.51 -7.40 6.19
CA LEU A 164 7.06 -6.08 5.96
C LEU A 164 6.58 -5.59 4.59
N TYR A 165 5.75 -4.55 4.58
CA TYR A 165 5.43 -3.78 3.40
C TYR A 165 6.52 -2.74 3.18
N ILE A 166 7.01 -2.63 1.95
CA ILE A 166 8.01 -1.66 1.52
C ILE A 166 7.41 -0.87 0.36
N GLY A 167 7.00 0.38 0.62
CA GLY A 167 6.64 1.31 -0.44
C GLY A 167 7.90 1.89 -1.06
N VAL A 168 8.08 1.71 -2.35
CA VAL A 168 9.24 2.23 -3.08
C VAL A 168 8.82 3.20 -4.18
N MET A 169 9.59 4.25 -4.35
CA MET A 169 9.57 5.11 -5.54
C MET A 169 10.67 4.65 -6.49
N VAL A 170 10.30 4.28 -7.70
CA VAL A 170 11.25 3.95 -8.78
C VAL A 170 11.70 5.27 -9.41
N THR A 171 12.84 5.76 -8.98
CA THR A 171 13.44 7.01 -9.47
C THR A 171 14.48 6.73 -10.58
N PRO A 172 14.95 7.73 -11.32
CA PRO A 172 16.05 7.57 -12.27
C PRO A 172 17.34 7.01 -11.64
N ASP A 173 17.58 7.26 -10.34
CA ASP A 173 18.75 6.75 -9.60
C ASP A 173 18.53 5.30 -9.11
N GLY A 174 17.29 4.81 -9.12
CA GLY A 174 16.88 3.49 -8.66
C GLY A 174 15.78 3.53 -7.59
N PRO A 175 15.53 2.41 -6.89
CA PRO A 175 14.47 2.34 -5.91
C PRO A 175 14.85 3.10 -4.63
N LYS A 176 13.95 3.98 -4.16
CA LYS A 176 14.06 4.68 -2.88
C LYS A 176 12.84 4.40 -2.03
N VAL A 177 13.03 4.12 -0.75
CA VAL A 177 11.93 3.82 0.16
C VAL A 177 11.11 5.07 0.47
N VAL A 178 9.80 4.97 0.27
CA VAL A 178 8.80 5.96 0.67
C VAL A 178 8.38 5.73 2.11
N GLU A 179 8.03 4.48 2.44
CA GLU A 179 7.57 4.06 3.78
C GLU A 179 7.71 2.56 3.99
N PHE A 180 7.70 2.15 5.27
CA PHE A 180 7.46 0.78 5.70
C PHE A 180 6.15 0.68 6.45
N ASN A 181 5.43 -0.45 6.25
CA ASN A 181 4.30 -0.84 7.07
C ASN A 181 4.49 -2.26 7.62
N CYS A 182 4.06 -2.50 8.86
CA CYS A 182 4.22 -3.79 9.55
C CYS A 182 3.00 -4.69 9.35
N ARG A 183 2.51 -4.78 8.12
CA ARG A 183 1.31 -5.52 7.71
C ARG A 183 1.28 -5.68 6.21
N PHE A 184 0.33 -6.51 5.73
CA PHE A 184 -0.03 -6.45 4.31
C PHE A 184 -0.63 -5.10 3.92
N GLY A 185 -0.55 -4.78 2.62
CA GLY A 185 -1.28 -3.67 2.02
C GLY A 185 -2.79 -3.94 1.97
N ASP A 186 -3.55 -2.90 1.78
CA ASP A 186 -4.97 -2.95 1.50
C ASP A 186 -5.28 -1.79 0.54
N PRO A 187 -5.47 -2.09 -0.79
CA PRO A 187 -6.01 -3.33 -1.32
C PRO A 187 -5.01 -4.34 -1.93
N GLU A 188 -3.70 -4.23 -1.69
CA GLU A 188 -2.71 -5.11 -2.36
C GLU A 188 -2.76 -6.55 -1.85
N CYS A 189 -3.15 -6.79 -0.58
CA CYS A 189 -3.25 -8.14 -0.02
C CYS A 189 -4.18 -9.03 -0.86
N GLN A 190 -5.28 -8.49 -1.34
CA GLN A 190 -6.28 -9.21 -2.11
C GLN A 190 -5.72 -9.77 -3.43
N VAL A 191 -4.91 -8.99 -4.15
CA VAL A 191 -4.28 -9.48 -5.38
C VAL A 191 -3.19 -10.51 -5.08
N LEU A 192 -2.43 -10.33 -4.00
CA LEU A 192 -1.40 -11.29 -3.60
C LEU A 192 -2.01 -12.64 -3.21
N MET A 193 -3.09 -12.64 -2.44
CA MET A 193 -3.79 -13.87 -2.03
C MET A 193 -4.35 -14.63 -3.22
N MET A 194 -4.85 -13.93 -4.24
CA MET A 194 -5.36 -14.56 -5.46
C MET A 194 -4.27 -15.13 -6.37
N GLN A 195 -3.01 -14.74 -6.15
CA GLN A 195 -1.85 -15.28 -6.88
C GLN A 195 -1.21 -16.49 -6.19
N MET A 196 -1.59 -16.78 -4.95
CA MET A 196 -1.04 -17.90 -4.21
C MET A 196 -1.68 -19.23 -4.63
N GLU A 197 -0.86 -20.24 -4.90
CA GLU A 197 -1.33 -21.60 -5.24
C GLU A 197 -1.41 -22.51 -4.02
N ALA A 198 -0.89 -22.07 -2.86
CA ALA A 198 -0.86 -22.87 -1.64
C ALA A 198 -1.33 -22.07 -0.43
N ASP A 199 -1.63 -22.76 0.67
CA ASP A 199 -2.04 -22.19 1.94
C ASP A 199 -0.92 -21.31 2.53
N ILE A 200 -1.22 -20.04 2.80
CA ILE A 200 -0.30 -19.07 3.40
C ILE A 200 -0.08 -19.31 4.91
N VAL A 201 -1.00 -19.98 5.60
CA VAL A 201 -0.95 -20.15 7.06
C VAL A 201 0.34 -20.80 7.56
N PRO A 202 0.85 -21.89 6.94
CA PRO A 202 2.14 -22.48 7.33
C PRO A 202 3.32 -21.48 7.23
N LEU A 203 3.33 -20.62 6.21
CA LEU A 203 4.37 -19.60 6.05
C LEU A 203 4.29 -18.53 7.16
N LEU A 204 3.09 -18.03 7.45
CA LEU A 204 2.88 -17.05 8.53
C LEU A 204 3.23 -17.63 9.91
N LEU A 205 2.89 -18.90 10.14
CA LEU A 205 3.28 -19.61 11.36
C LEU A 205 4.79 -19.73 11.48
N ALA A 206 5.49 -20.13 10.41
CA ALA A 206 6.94 -20.23 10.39
C ALA A 206 7.61 -18.87 10.60
N ALA A 207 7.11 -17.81 9.97
CA ALA A 207 7.59 -16.45 10.17
C ALA A 207 7.47 -16.00 11.63
N SER A 208 6.34 -16.32 12.30
CA SER A 208 6.11 -15.92 13.69
C SER A 208 6.99 -16.69 14.68
N THR A 209 7.28 -17.96 14.41
CA THR A 209 8.02 -18.85 15.33
C THR A 209 9.54 -18.85 15.11
N GLY A 210 10.04 -18.25 14.02
CA GLY A 210 11.50 -18.26 13.71
C GLY A 210 11.94 -19.55 13.02
N GLY A 211 11.06 -20.19 12.25
CA GLY A 211 11.32 -21.47 11.60
C GLY A 211 11.24 -21.43 10.08
N MET A 212 11.39 -20.27 9.45
CA MET A 212 11.35 -20.17 7.99
C MET A 212 12.56 -20.85 7.36
N ARG A 213 12.29 -21.81 6.47
CA ARG A 213 13.30 -22.39 5.61
C ARG A 213 12.96 -22.03 4.17
N ALA A 214 13.76 -21.17 3.56
CA ALA A 214 13.49 -20.61 2.23
C ALA A 214 13.10 -21.68 1.19
N ASN A 215 13.74 -22.86 1.22
CA ASN A 215 13.47 -23.96 0.29
C ASN A 215 12.12 -24.65 0.50
N GLU A 216 11.55 -24.59 1.71
CA GLU A 216 10.25 -25.23 2.02
C GLU A 216 9.09 -24.31 1.59
N PHE A 217 9.31 -23.01 1.58
CA PHE A 217 8.28 -22.01 1.27
C PHE A 217 8.35 -21.45 -0.15
N ALA A 218 9.43 -21.71 -0.88
CA ALA A 218 9.50 -21.40 -2.30
C ALA A 218 8.38 -22.08 -3.12
N GLN A 219 7.80 -23.17 -2.61
CA GLN A 219 6.67 -23.89 -3.23
C GLN A 219 5.33 -23.19 -3.03
N LEU A 220 5.24 -22.17 -2.17
CA LEU A 220 4.01 -21.42 -1.91
C LEU A 220 3.72 -20.37 -2.98
N LEU A 221 4.74 -19.98 -3.71
CA LEU A 221 4.60 -19.12 -4.88
C LEU A 221 4.74 -20.00 -6.13
N PRO A 222 4.03 -19.68 -7.22
CA PRO A 222 4.28 -20.34 -8.49
C PRO A 222 5.79 -20.30 -8.78
N MET A 223 6.42 -21.46 -8.87
CA MET A 223 7.86 -21.58 -9.14
C MET A 223 8.23 -21.07 -10.54
N ASP A 224 7.26 -20.95 -11.42
CA ASP A 224 7.41 -20.26 -12.69
C ASP A 224 7.37 -18.76 -12.44
N ALA A 225 8.37 -18.07 -12.93
CA ALA A 225 8.63 -16.64 -12.74
C ALA A 225 7.49 -15.71 -13.25
N ASN A 226 6.28 -16.21 -13.39
CA ASN A 226 5.16 -15.49 -13.96
C ASN A 226 3.82 -15.86 -13.27
N PRO A 227 3.56 -15.34 -12.04
CA PRO A 227 2.26 -15.55 -11.38
C PRO A 227 1.14 -15.00 -12.28
N LYS A 228 -0.02 -15.67 -12.30
CA LYS A 228 -1.19 -15.15 -13.02
C LYS A 228 -1.48 -13.73 -12.57
N PRO A 229 -1.60 -12.77 -13.50
CA PRO A 229 -1.95 -11.40 -13.12
C PRO A 229 -3.26 -11.36 -12.35
N ALA A 230 -3.28 -10.53 -11.32
CA ALA A 230 -4.46 -10.26 -10.52
C ALA A 230 -4.72 -8.76 -10.42
N VAL A 231 -5.98 -8.38 -10.39
CA VAL A 231 -6.43 -7.00 -10.15
C VAL A 231 -7.51 -7.00 -9.09
N THR A 232 -7.54 -5.97 -8.28
CA THR A 232 -8.65 -5.68 -7.37
C THR A 232 -9.16 -4.28 -7.59
N VAL A 233 -10.48 -4.13 -7.65
CA VAL A 233 -11.16 -2.84 -7.73
C VAL A 233 -11.93 -2.64 -6.44
N VAL A 234 -11.66 -1.52 -5.77
CA VAL A 234 -12.37 -1.14 -4.54
C VAL A 234 -13.69 -0.47 -4.90
N VAL A 235 -14.77 -0.96 -4.31
CA VAL A 235 -16.08 -0.29 -4.35
C VAL A 235 -16.29 0.38 -2.99
N ALA A 236 -16.38 1.70 -3.01
CA ALA A 236 -16.48 2.55 -1.82
C ALA A 236 -17.90 3.10 -1.65
N ALA A 237 -18.25 3.49 -0.43
CA ALA A 237 -19.47 4.22 -0.15
C ALA A 237 -19.37 5.69 -0.59
N PRO A 238 -20.48 6.33 -0.97
CA PRO A 238 -20.50 7.77 -1.25
C PRO A 238 -19.93 8.57 -0.07
N GLY A 239 -19.24 9.67 -0.37
CA GLY A 239 -18.60 10.51 0.63
C GLY A 239 -17.18 10.06 1.06
N TYR A 240 -16.73 8.87 0.70
CA TYR A 240 -15.35 8.45 0.92
C TYR A 240 -14.38 9.25 0.00
N PRO A 241 -13.17 9.66 0.45
CA PRO A 241 -12.50 9.39 1.74
C PRO A 241 -12.86 10.32 2.90
N GLY A 242 -13.87 11.17 2.74
CA GLY A 242 -14.41 12.02 3.81
C GLY A 242 -15.28 11.22 4.78
N THR A 243 -16.54 11.66 4.97
CA THR A 243 -17.52 10.94 5.80
C THR A 243 -18.35 10.01 4.93
N PRO A 244 -18.15 8.70 5.00
CA PRO A 244 -18.87 7.76 4.14
C PRO A 244 -20.31 7.59 4.58
N GLU A 245 -21.21 7.51 3.61
CA GLU A 245 -22.60 7.14 3.83
C GLU A 245 -22.72 5.66 4.19
N LYS A 246 -23.62 5.34 5.13
CA LYS A 246 -23.80 3.97 5.62
C LYS A 246 -25.24 3.52 5.47
N GLY A 247 -25.43 2.18 5.45
CA GLY A 247 -26.74 1.54 5.50
C GLY A 247 -27.37 1.22 4.16
N SER A 248 -26.77 1.63 3.02
CA SER A 248 -27.25 1.20 1.71
C SER A 248 -27.09 -0.30 1.53
N VAL A 249 -28.13 -0.97 0.98
CA VAL A 249 -28.18 -2.43 0.84
C VAL A 249 -27.43 -2.86 -0.41
N ILE A 250 -26.61 -3.91 -0.27
CA ILE A 250 -25.82 -4.49 -1.34
C ILE A 250 -26.38 -5.87 -1.65
N ARG A 251 -26.76 -6.11 -2.89
CA ARG A 251 -27.36 -7.38 -3.33
C ARG A 251 -26.50 -8.06 -4.39
N ASN A 252 -26.84 -9.29 -4.66
CA ASN A 252 -26.28 -10.11 -5.73
C ASN A 252 -24.80 -10.46 -5.61
N LEU A 253 -24.19 -10.28 -4.43
CA LEU A 253 -22.75 -10.56 -4.20
C LEU A 253 -22.37 -12.01 -4.49
N HIS A 254 -23.23 -12.96 -4.12
CA HIS A 254 -22.97 -14.38 -4.35
C HIS A 254 -22.88 -14.71 -5.85
N HIS A 255 -23.76 -14.15 -6.67
CA HIS A 255 -23.74 -14.36 -8.11
C HIS A 255 -22.52 -13.68 -8.75
N ALA A 256 -22.25 -12.43 -8.40
CA ALA A 256 -21.12 -11.67 -8.91
C ALA A 256 -19.75 -12.31 -8.57
N GLY A 257 -19.65 -13.02 -7.45
CA GLY A 257 -18.43 -13.73 -7.02
C GLY A 257 -18.28 -15.16 -7.58
N HIS A 258 -19.18 -15.64 -8.44
CA HIS A 258 -19.15 -17.02 -8.97
C HIS A 258 -18.32 -17.22 -10.24
N GLY A 259 -17.74 -16.17 -10.82
CA GLY A 259 -16.88 -16.27 -12.00
C GLY A 259 -15.55 -16.98 -11.69
N ASP A 260 -15.05 -17.78 -12.63
CA ASP A 260 -13.72 -18.40 -12.52
C ASP A 260 -12.64 -17.33 -12.30
N GLY A 261 -11.87 -17.49 -11.23
CA GLY A 261 -10.81 -16.56 -10.87
C GLY A 261 -11.32 -15.22 -10.30
N VAL A 262 -12.60 -15.12 -9.92
CA VAL A 262 -13.20 -13.94 -9.29
C VAL A 262 -13.44 -14.20 -7.79
N MET A 263 -13.12 -13.20 -6.96
CA MET A 263 -13.40 -13.21 -5.53
C MET A 263 -13.86 -11.83 -5.08
N ILE A 264 -14.91 -11.77 -4.28
CA ILE A 264 -15.36 -10.54 -3.63
C ILE A 264 -14.94 -10.59 -2.15
N PHE A 265 -14.00 -9.75 -1.77
CA PHE A 265 -13.59 -9.59 -0.37
C PHE A 265 -14.43 -8.50 0.29
N HIS A 266 -14.98 -8.83 1.44
CA HIS A 266 -15.69 -7.88 2.29
C HIS A 266 -14.69 -7.04 3.09
N ALA A 267 -14.88 -5.71 3.07
CA ALA A 267 -14.14 -4.75 3.88
C ALA A 267 -15.11 -4.06 4.86
N GLY A 268 -15.66 -2.91 4.49
CA GLY A 268 -16.60 -2.17 5.31
C GLY A 268 -18.05 -2.59 5.13
N THR A 269 -18.37 -3.87 5.22
CA THR A 269 -19.75 -4.41 5.18
C THR A 269 -20.26 -4.78 6.57
N ALA A 270 -21.58 -4.80 6.74
CA ALA A 270 -22.27 -5.37 7.88
C ALA A 270 -23.54 -6.09 7.41
N LEU A 271 -24.23 -6.80 8.32
CA LEU A 271 -25.58 -7.30 8.07
C LEU A 271 -26.59 -6.41 8.77
N ASP A 272 -27.72 -6.13 8.10
CA ASP A 272 -28.88 -5.49 8.72
C ASP A 272 -29.72 -6.51 9.53
N ALA A 273 -30.84 -6.05 10.11
CA ALA A 273 -31.73 -6.89 10.90
C ALA A 273 -32.42 -8.02 10.07
N ASP A 274 -32.51 -7.83 8.77
CA ASP A 274 -33.13 -8.78 7.84
C ASP A 274 -32.08 -9.74 7.22
N GLY A 275 -30.79 -9.57 7.58
CA GLY A 275 -29.68 -10.38 7.06
C GLY A 275 -29.15 -9.94 5.71
N ASN A 276 -29.47 -8.75 5.21
CA ASN A 276 -28.92 -8.20 3.99
C ASN A 276 -27.53 -7.59 4.27
N PHE A 277 -26.61 -7.71 3.30
CA PHE A 277 -25.37 -6.95 3.34
C PHE A 277 -25.63 -5.46 3.12
N ILE A 278 -25.01 -4.64 3.98
CA ILE A 278 -25.07 -3.18 3.91
C ILE A 278 -23.68 -2.56 3.93
N ALA A 279 -23.54 -1.37 3.34
CA ALA A 279 -22.35 -0.55 3.47
C ALA A 279 -22.23 -0.02 4.91
N ASN A 280 -21.07 -0.24 5.55
CA ASN A 280 -20.78 0.22 6.93
C ASN A 280 -19.38 0.79 7.09
N GLY A 281 -18.68 1.09 6.00
CA GLY A 281 -17.33 1.67 5.96
C GLY A 281 -17.14 2.57 4.76
N GLY A 282 -15.94 3.11 4.61
CA GLY A 282 -15.58 3.91 3.45
C GLY A 282 -15.31 3.03 2.24
N ARG A 283 -14.29 2.17 2.31
CA ARG A 283 -14.08 1.08 1.35
C ARG A 283 -14.92 -0.10 1.82
N VAL A 284 -15.77 -0.62 0.94
CA VAL A 284 -16.83 -1.57 1.33
C VAL A 284 -16.59 -2.95 0.76
N LEU A 285 -16.24 -3.04 -0.52
CA LEU A 285 -15.92 -4.29 -1.20
C LEU A 285 -14.60 -4.16 -1.97
N ASN A 286 -13.92 -5.29 -2.15
CA ASN A 286 -12.81 -5.42 -3.09
C ASN A 286 -13.18 -6.55 -4.07
N VAL A 287 -13.45 -6.18 -5.31
CA VAL A 287 -13.74 -7.14 -6.38
C VAL A 287 -12.44 -7.48 -7.06
N THR A 288 -11.96 -8.71 -6.83
CA THR A 288 -10.64 -9.16 -7.25
C THR A 288 -10.78 -10.26 -8.28
N ALA A 289 -9.97 -10.20 -9.33
CA ALA A 289 -9.97 -11.23 -10.37
C ALA A 289 -8.55 -11.56 -10.82
N THR A 290 -8.36 -12.79 -11.29
CA THR A 290 -7.17 -13.27 -11.98
C THR A 290 -7.46 -13.50 -13.46
N GLY A 291 -6.42 -13.47 -14.31
CA GLY A 291 -6.53 -13.76 -15.73
C GLY A 291 -5.21 -14.30 -16.28
N GLU A 292 -5.24 -14.80 -17.53
CA GLU A 292 -4.01 -15.22 -18.23
C GLU A 292 -3.09 -14.03 -18.57
N ASN A 293 -3.68 -12.83 -18.58
CA ASN A 293 -2.99 -11.53 -18.67
C ASN A 293 -3.77 -10.48 -17.88
N LEU A 294 -3.14 -9.32 -17.65
CA LEU A 294 -3.76 -8.27 -16.83
C LEU A 294 -5.07 -7.72 -17.42
N ARG A 295 -5.17 -7.61 -18.75
CA ARG A 295 -6.39 -7.16 -19.42
C ARG A 295 -7.57 -8.06 -19.10
N GLU A 296 -7.38 -9.36 -19.18
CA GLU A 296 -8.42 -10.33 -18.84
C GLU A 296 -8.81 -10.25 -17.35
N ALA A 297 -7.85 -10.09 -16.43
CA ALA A 297 -8.14 -9.91 -15.01
C ALA A 297 -8.99 -8.64 -14.78
N VAL A 298 -8.63 -7.53 -15.43
CA VAL A 298 -9.38 -6.26 -15.38
C VAL A 298 -10.80 -6.44 -15.90
N ASP A 299 -10.95 -7.03 -17.09
CA ASP A 299 -12.27 -7.24 -17.71
C ASP A 299 -13.18 -8.10 -16.83
N ARG A 300 -12.64 -9.16 -16.21
CA ARG A 300 -13.37 -10.03 -15.28
C ARG A 300 -13.79 -9.27 -14.01
N ALA A 301 -12.91 -8.47 -13.41
CA ALA A 301 -13.24 -7.70 -12.22
C ALA A 301 -14.37 -6.69 -12.49
N TYR A 302 -14.29 -5.96 -13.59
CA TYR A 302 -15.35 -5.00 -13.95
C TYR A 302 -16.66 -5.69 -14.38
N ALA A 303 -16.60 -6.84 -15.04
CA ALA A 303 -17.80 -7.64 -15.34
C ALA A 303 -18.49 -8.06 -14.02
N ALA A 304 -17.73 -8.54 -13.04
CA ALA A 304 -18.28 -8.90 -11.74
C ALA A 304 -18.87 -7.70 -10.98
N ILE A 305 -18.25 -6.51 -11.06
CA ILE A 305 -18.83 -5.28 -10.49
C ILE A 305 -20.17 -4.95 -11.15
N GLY A 306 -20.30 -5.17 -12.46
CA GLY A 306 -21.54 -4.95 -13.20
C GLY A 306 -22.71 -5.84 -12.75
N GLU A 307 -22.42 -6.98 -12.13
CA GLU A 307 -23.42 -7.91 -11.57
C GLU A 307 -23.84 -7.55 -10.14
N ILE A 308 -23.09 -6.68 -9.43
CA ILE A 308 -23.44 -6.25 -8.08
C ILE A 308 -24.57 -5.22 -8.13
N ASP A 309 -25.67 -5.51 -7.45
CA ASP A 309 -26.78 -4.57 -7.29
C ASP A 309 -26.51 -3.64 -6.07
N TRP A 310 -25.74 -2.60 -6.33
CA TRP A 310 -25.44 -1.51 -5.38
C TRP A 310 -25.16 -0.21 -6.15
N PRO A 311 -26.25 0.49 -6.60
CA PRO A 311 -26.12 1.68 -7.45
C PRO A 311 -25.41 2.87 -6.76
N GLU A 312 -25.36 2.90 -5.43
CA GLU A 312 -24.65 3.93 -4.67
C GLU A 312 -23.13 3.71 -4.63
N GLY A 313 -22.67 2.51 -4.98
CA GLY A 313 -21.24 2.15 -4.94
C GLY A 313 -20.39 3.00 -5.88
N VAL A 314 -19.30 3.56 -5.35
CA VAL A 314 -18.35 4.40 -6.08
C VAL A 314 -17.05 3.63 -6.32
N TYR A 315 -16.59 3.57 -7.54
CA TYR A 315 -15.34 2.91 -7.92
C TYR A 315 -14.67 3.57 -9.11
N ARG A 316 -13.37 3.40 -9.23
CA ARG A 316 -12.59 3.84 -10.39
C ARG A 316 -12.81 2.89 -11.56
N ARG A 317 -12.79 3.43 -12.77
CA ARG A 317 -12.98 2.68 -14.03
C ARG A 317 -11.69 2.40 -14.77
N ASP A 318 -10.56 2.86 -14.23
CA ASP A 318 -9.25 2.83 -14.86
C ASP A 318 -8.19 2.05 -14.07
N ILE A 319 -8.59 1.18 -13.12
CA ILE A 319 -7.63 0.37 -12.36
C ILE A 319 -6.79 -0.49 -13.31
N GLY A 320 -5.47 -0.42 -13.15
CA GLY A 320 -4.51 -1.13 -14.00
C GLY A 320 -4.07 -0.37 -15.26
N TRP A 321 -4.56 0.85 -15.50
CA TRP A 321 -4.30 1.60 -16.73
C TRP A 321 -2.80 1.79 -17.03
N ARG A 322 -1.95 1.96 -16.00
CA ARG A 322 -0.50 2.13 -16.17
C ARG A 322 0.19 0.91 -16.77
N ALA A 323 -0.31 -0.28 -16.47
CA ALA A 323 0.24 -1.55 -16.96
C ALA A 323 -0.42 -2.05 -18.25
N LEU A 324 -1.48 -1.39 -18.73
CA LEU A 324 -2.26 -1.77 -19.90
C LEU A 324 -1.97 -0.89 -21.14
N ASN A 325 -1.21 0.20 -20.96
CA ASN A 325 -0.82 1.13 -22.03
C ASN A 325 0.52 0.77 -22.66
#